data_4d626905a150ac2cd98919b622a25c77
#
_entry.id   4d626905a150ac2cd98919b622a25c77
#
_cell.length_a   1.000
_cell.length_b   1.000
_cell.length_c   1.000
_cell.angle_alpha   90.00
_cell.angle_beta   90.00
_cell.angle_gamma   90.00
#
_symmetry.space_group_name_H-M   'P 1'
#
loop_
_entity.id
_entity.type
_entity.pdbx_description
1 polymer ?
#
loop_
_entity_poly.entity_id
_entity_poly.type
_entity_poly.pdbx_seq_one_letter_code
_entity_poly.pdbx_strand_id
1 'polypeptide(L)'
;TKRIFIKSPIAMNTRDTQLLSCRPTIPNALIKEGMSDQEHFQNSTLRPIAKLQNDLFVLVFKNYITKHKNVFYNLTIENRLLYIDNAVHKNIKFRNALKGMYIGQFTTEEYLSYIANSSALNKRMMNLTRERLKNKLMQFEISN
;
A
#
# COMPACT_ATOMS: atom_id res chain seq x y z
N THR A 1 -19.02 6.08 13.74
CA THR A 1 -18.42 6.26 13.80
C THR A 1 -17.80 7.19 13.74
N LYS A 2 -17.53 7.69 13.95
CA LYS A 2 -16.95 8.37 14.12
C LYS A 2 -16.46 9.27 13.46
N ARG A 3 -16.32 9.32 12.53
CA ARG A 3 -15.84 10.14 11.74
C ARG A 3 -16.38 11.34 11.94
N ILE A 4 -17.01 11.44 12.61
CA ILE A 4 -17.65 12.47 12.80
C ILE A 4 -16.90 13.58 13.11
N PHE A 5 -16.12 13.49 13.99
CA PHE A 5 -15.44 14.57 14.41
C PHE A 5 -14.68 15.03 13.30
N ILE A 6 -14.70 14.29 12.35
CA ILE A 6 -14.01 14.66 11.32
C ILE A 6 -14.37 15.89 10.80
N LYS A 7 -15.49 16.17 10.74
CA LYS A 7 -15.80 17.28 10.18
C LYS A 7 -15.51 18.31 10.93
N SER A 8 -15.02 18.14 11.78
CA SER A 8 -14.85 19.14 12.57
C SER A 8 -14.37 20.21 11.79
N PRO A 9 -14.49 21.29 12.22
CA PRO A 9 -14.13 22.49 11.61
C PRO A 9 -12.70 22.57 11.25
N ILE A 10 -11.98 21.57 11.43
CA ILE A 10 -10.62 21.67 11.12
C ILE A 10 -10.44 21.78 9.64
N ALA A 11 -9.93 22.85 9.20
CA ALA A 11 -9.64 23.04 7.80
C ALA A 11 -8.50 22.13 7.43
N MET A 12 -8.53 21.62 6.21
CA MET A 12 -7.46 20.79 5.72
C MET A 12 -6.23 21.64 5.53
N ASN A 13 -5.08 21.18 5.98
CA ASN A 13 -3.83 21.91 5.82
C ASN A 13 -3.30 21.76 4.39
N THR A 14 -2.28 22.55 4.07
CA THR A 14 -1.71 22.56 2.72
C THR A 14 -1.17 21.19 2.31
N ARG A 15 -0.50 20.50 3.23
CA ARG A 15 0.02 19.17 2.95
C ARG A 15 -1.09 18.21 2.54
N ASP A 16 -2.16 18.17 3.32
CA ASP A 16 -3.26 17.24 3.06
C ASP A 16 -3.92 17.55 1.71
N THR A 17 -4.10 18.83 1.42
CA THR A 17 -4.69 19.25 0.16
C THR A 17 -3.83 18.80 -1.02
N GLN A 18 -2.52 18.98 -0.91
CA GLN A 18 -1.61 18.60 -1.99
C GLN A 18 -1.56 17.08 -2.17
N LEU A 19 -1.56 16.33 -1.08
CA LEU A 19 -1.55 14.87 -1.18
C LEU A 19 -2.79 14.36 -1.89
N LEU A 20 -3.95 14.89 -1.54
CA LEU A 20 -5.19 14.47 -2.19
C LEU A 20 -5.21 14.83 -3.66
N SER A 21 -4.60 15.97 -4.02
CA SER A 21 -4.58 16.37 -5.42
C SER A 21 -3.73 15.45 -6.28
N CYS A 22 -2.75 14.77 -5.70
CA CYS A 22 -1.91 13.83 -6.42
C CYS A 22 -2.51 12.43 -6.50
N ARG A 23 -3.53 12.16 -5.72
CA ARG A 23 -4.05 10.80 -5.56
C ARG A 23 -4.92 10.40 -6.74
N PRO A 24 -4.62 9.28 -7.40
CA PRO A 24 -5.39 8.87 -8.57
C PRO A 24 -6.76 8.32 -8.18
N THR A 25 -7.66 8.31 -9.14
CA THR A 25 -8.98 7.71 -8.97
C THR A 25 -8.90 6.25 -9.41
N ILE A 26 -9.65 5.39 -8.72
CA ILE A 26 -9.75 3.99 -9.11
C ILE A 26 -11.21 3.70 -9.43
N PRO A 27 -11.56 3.57 -10.70
CA PRO A 27 -12.95 3.38 -11.09
C PRO A 27 -13.62 2.15 -10.49
N ASN A 28 -12.85 1.09 -10.27
CA ASN A 28 -13.40 -0.15 -9.75
C ASN A 28 -13.40 -0.25 -8.23
N ALA A 29 -12.90 0.76 -7.53
CA ALA A 29 -12.87 0.75 -6.08
C ALA A 29 -14.18 1.32 -5.58
N LEU A 30 -15.24 0.55 -5.68
CA LEU A 30 -16.56 1.05 -5.33
C LEU A 30 -16.76 1.19 -3.84
N ILE A 31 -17.45 2.25 -3.45
CA ILE A 31 -17.88 2.45 -2.07
C ILE A 31 -19.36 2.14 -2.05
N LYS A 32 -19.75 1.11 -1.30
CA LYS A 32 -21.11 0.65 -1.23
C LYS A 32 -21.67 0.74 0.16
N GLU A 33 -22.99 0.85 0.25
CA GLU A 33 -23.68 0.84 1.51
C GLU A 33 -23.47 -0.52 2.16
N GLY A 34 -23.34 -0.57 3.47
CA GLY A 34 -23.12 -1.83 4.18
C GLY A 34 -21.67 -2.30 4.20
N MET A 35 -20.79 -1.56 3.54
CA MET A 35 -19.38 -1.92 3.54
C MET A 35 -18.78 -1.64 4.92
N SER A 36 -17.90 -2.52 5.39
CA SER A 36 -17.26 -2.31 6.68
C SER A 36 -16.35 -1.09 6.63
N ASP A 37 -16.00 -0.54 7.79
CA ASP A 37 -15.09 0.60 7.86
C ASP A 37 -13.74 0.25 7.26
N GLN A 38 -13.28 -0.98 7.45
CA GLN A 38 -12.00 -1.41 6.90
C GLN A 38 -12.04 -1.48 5.38
N GLU A 39 -13.13 -2.00 4.83
CA GLU A 39 -13.28 -2.06 3.38
C GLU A 39 -13.41 -0.67 2.79
N HIS A 40 -14.15 0.21 3.47
CA HIS A 40 -14.28 1.59 3.04
C HIS A 40 -12.93 2.26 2.99
N PHE A 41 -12.13 2.14 4.05
CA PHE A 41 -10.80 2.73 4.10
C PHE A 41 -9.90 2.13 3.02
N GLN A 42 -9.99 0.81 2.80
CA GLN A 42 -9.22 0.19 1.76
C GLN A 42 -9.54 0.77 0.38
N ASN A 43 -10.81 0.88 0.08
CA ASN A 43 -11.23 1.31 -1.26
C ASN A 43 -11.09 2.80 -1.47
N SER A 44 -11.31 3.61 -0.45
CA SER A 44 -11.24 5.07 -0.58
C SER A 44 -9.84 5.63 -0.38
N THR A 45 -8.99 4.95 0.36
CA THR A 45 -7.67 5.48 0.74
C THR A 45 -6.53 4.58 0.30
N LEU A 46 -6.54 3.31 0.69
CA LEU A 46 -5.39 2.44 0.44
C LEU A 46 -5.20 2.10 -1.04
N ARG A 47 -6.26 1.78 -1.76
CA ARG A 47 -6.13 1.45 -3.18
C ARG A 47 -5.62 2.62 -4.02
N PRO A 48 -6.15 3.84 -3.86
CA PRO A 48 -5.58 4.98 -4.57
C PRO A 48 -4.11 5.23 -4.25
N ILE A 49 -3.72 5.10 -2.98
CA ILE A 49 -2.34 5.27 -2.59
C ILE A 49 -1.47 4.17 -3.20
N ALA A 50 -1.93 2.92 -3.18
CA ALA A 50 -1.18 1.83 -3.78
C ALA A 50 -0.96 2.07 -5.27
N LYS A 51 -1.97 2.60 -5.95
CA LYS A 51 -1.83 2.92 -7.37
C LYS A 51 -0.81 4.04 -7.58
N LEU A 52 -0.84 5.07 -6.74
CA LEU A 52 0.11 6.18 -6.82
C LEU A 52 1.53 5.66 -6.59
N GLN A 53 1.73 4.75 -5.65
CA GLN A 53 3.03 4.25 -5.26
C GLN A 53 3.51 3.05 -6.07
N ASN A 54 2.73 2.61 -7.05
CA ASN A 54 3.00 1.34 -7.73
C ASN A 54 4.42 1.23 -8.28
N ASP A 55 4.88 2.24 -9.02
CA ASP A 55 6.21 2.19 -9.61
C ASP A 55 7.30 2.25 -8.55
N LEU A 56 7.05 2.97 -7.47
CA LEU A 56 8.00 3.02 -6.36
C LEU A 56 8.06 1.68 -5.64
N PHE A 57 6.93 1.00 -5.46
CA PHE A 57 6.92 -0.35 -4.88
C PHE A 57 7.82 -1.28 -5.70
N VAL A 58 7.75 -1.21 -7.02
CA VAL A 58 8.57 -2.04 -7.90
C VAL A 58 10.06 -1.77 -7.67
N LEU A 59 10.43 -0.49 -7.61
CA LEU A 59 11.84 -0.13 -7.38
C LEU A 59 12.32 -0.55 -6.00
N VAL A 60 11.48 -0.37 -4.99
CA VAL A 60 11.80 -0.76 -3.62
C VAL A 60 12.00 -2.27 -3.53
N PHE A 61 11.17 -3.04 -4.23
CA PHE A 61 11.32 -4.48 -4.24
C PHE A 61 12.58 -4.92 -5.01
N LYS A 62 12.90 -4.26 -6.12
CA LYS A 62 14.14 -4.55 -6.84
C LYS A 62 15.36 -4.31 -5.94
N ASN A 63 15.34 -3.25 -5.16
CA ASN A 63 16.42 -2.99 -4.22
C ASN A 63 16.49 -4.07 -3.12
N TYR A 64 15.32 -4.53 -2.67
CA TYR A 64 15.26 -5.63 -1.70
C TYR A 64 15.93 -6.88 -2.29
N ILE A 65 15.63 -7.20 -3.53
CA ILE A 65 16.23 -8.35 -4.22
C ILE A 65 17.75 -8.20 -4.25
N THR A 66 18.23 -7.01 -4.62
CA THR A 66 19.67 -6.76 -4.71
C THR A 66 20.34 -6.95 -3.34
N LYS A 67 19.72 -6.46 -2.29
CA LYS A 67 20.29 -6.59 -0.94
C LYS A 67 20.26 -8.03 -0.45
N HIS A 68 19.46 -8.89 -1.05
CA HIS A 68 19.39 -10.30 -0.73
C HIS A 68 20.06 -11.15 -1.80
N LYS A 69 21.13 -10.62 -2.39
CA LYS A 69 22.06 -11.35 -3.27
C LYS A 69 21.45 -11.81 -4.58
N ASN A 70 20.42 -11.14 -5.04
CA ASN A 70 19.79 -11.43 -6.33
C ASN A 70 19.25 -12.86 -6.49
N VAL A 71 19.01 -13.54 -5.38
CA VAL A 71 18.50 -14.92 -5.40
C VAL A 71 17.21 -15.02 -6.19
N PHE A 72 16.37 -14.01 -6.11
CA PHE A 72 15.06 -13.97 -6.76
C PHE A 72 15.14 -14.31 -8.25
N TYR A 73 16.16 -13.81 -8.94
CA TYR A 73 16.25 -13.97 -10.39
C TYR A 73 16.54 -15.39 -10.84
N ASN A 74 16.99 -16.24 -9.93
CA ASN A 74 17.26 -17.63 -10.23
C ASN A 74 16.11 -18.57 -9.88
N LEU A 75 15.00 -18.01 -9.38
CA LEU A 75 13.87 -18.81 -8.94
C LEU A 75 12.89 -19.07 -10.08
N THR A 76 12.14 -20.18 -9.96
CA THR A 76 11.03 -20.46 -10.86
C THR A 76 9.93 -19.43 -10.59
N ILE A 77 8.96 -19.34 -11.48
CA ILE A 77 7.83 -18.42 -11.31
C ILE A 77 7.10 -18.70 -9.98
N GLU A 78 6.83 -19.97 -9.68
CA GLU A 78 6.16 -20.33 -8.44
C GLU A 78 6.94 -19.89 -7.22
N ASN A 79 8.25 -20.07 -7.24
CA ASN A 79 9.08 -19.68 -6.11
C ASN A 79 9.27 -18.18 -6.03
N ARG A 80 9.20 -17.47 -7.14
CA ARG A 80 9.19 -16.01 -7.12
C ARG A 80 7.94 -15.49 -6.42
N LEU A 81 6.78 -16.10 -6.67
CA LEU A 81 5.54 -15.71 -6.00
C LEU A 81 5.64 -15.93 -4.49
N LEU A 82 6.24 -17.05 -4.07
CA LEU A 82 6.48 -17.30 -2.65
C LEU A 82 7.48 -16.33 -2.05
N TYR A 83 8.48 -15.96 -2.82
CA TYR A 83 9.49 -14.99 -2.38
C TYR A 83 8.82 -13.64 -2.08
N ILE A 84 7.93 -13.20 -2.96
CA ILE A 84 7.18 -11.96 -2.75
C ILE A 84 6.35 -12.06 -1.47
N ASP A 85 5.62 -13.16 -1.29
CA ASP A 85 4.82 -13.37 -0.08
C ASP A 85 5.66 -13.27 1.17
N ASN A 86 6.82 -13.93 1.16
CA ASN A 86 7.69 -13.94 2.33
C ASN A 86 8.31 -12.59 2.60
N ALA A 87 8.72 -11.87 1.57
CA ALA A 87 9.30 -10.54 1.73
C ALA A 87 8.29 -9.58 2.36
N VAL A 88 7.08 -9.58 1.82
CA VAL A 88 6.05 -8.64 2.25
C VAL A 88 5.51 -8.98 3.64
N HIS A 89 5.30 -10.26 3.93
CA HIS A 89 4.63 -10.64 5.18
C HIS A 89 5.56 -11.02 6.32
N LYS A 90 6.77 -11.50 6.02
CA LYS A 90 7.64 -12.03 7.06
C LYS A 90 8.88 -11.20 7.35
N ASN A 91 9.36 -10.41 6.39
CA ASN A 91 10.52 -9.58 6.64
C ASN A 91 10.05 -8.29 7.33
N ILE A 92 10.31 -8.18 8.62
CA ILE A 92 9.80 -7.08 9.42
C ILE A 92 10.29 -5.72 8.94
N LYS A 93 11.56 -5.61 8.60
CA LYS A 93 12.10 -4.33 8.11
C LYS A 93 11.43 -3.91 6.81
N PHE A 94 11.32 -4.82 5.87
CA PHE A 94 10.70 -4.52 4.59
C PHE A 94 9.23 -4.19 4.74
N ARG A 95 8.55 -4.98 5.58
CA ARG A 95 7.13 -4.75 5.85
C ARG A 95 6.91 -3.37 6.45
N ASN A 96 7.74 -2.96 7.40
CA ASN A 96 7.61 -1.64 8.03
C ASN A 96 7.90 -0.52 7.04
N ALA A 97 8.85 -0.72 6.14
CA ALA A 97 9.12 0.28 5.11
C ALA A 97 7.91 0.44 4.18
N LEU A 98 7.30 -0.67 3.78
CA LEU A 98 6.10 -0.62 2.93
C LEU A 98 4.96 0.09 3.64
N LYS A 99 4.74 -0.21 4.93
CA LYS A 99 3.69 0.49 5.69
C LYS A 99 3.93 1.98 5.70
N GLY A 100 5.18 2.40 5.88
CA GLY A 100 5.52 3.82 5.87
C GLY A 100 5.21 4.49 4.55
N MET A 101 5.30 3.76 3.45
CA MET A 101 4.97 4.30 2.13
C MET A 101 3.48 4.60 1.98
N TYR A 102 2.62 3.86 2.69
CA TYR A 102 1.19 4.18 2.73
C TYR A 102 0.95 5.31 3.72
N ILE A 103 1.46 5.17 4.94
CA ILE A 103 1.17 6.11 6.01
C ILE A 103 1.65 7.52 5.65
N GLY A 104 2.78 7.63 4.99
CA GLY A 104 3.31 8.91 4.57
C GLY A 104 2.43 9.65 3.57
N GLN A 105 1.48 8.95 2.96
CA GLN A 105 0.55 9.56 2.02
C GLN A 105 -0.82 9.85 2.64
N PHE A 106 -1.03 9.53 3.91
CA PHE A 106 -2.32 9.78 4.54
C PHE A 106 -2.48 11.26 4.85
N THR A 107 -3.71 11.74 4.74
CA THR A 107 -4.05 13.01 5.35
C THR A 107 -4.07 12.82 6.85
N THR A 108 -4.04 13.91 7.60
CA THR A 108 -4.09 13.83 9.06
C THR A 108 -5.36 13.15 9.55
N GLU A 109 -6.47 13.40 8.86
CA GLU A 109 -7.73 12.76 9.22
C GLU A 109 -7.68 11.26 8.93
N GLU A 110 -7.10 10.87 7.81
CA GLU A 110 -6.96 9.45 7.47
C GLU A 110 -6.09 8.73 8.49
N TYR A 111 -5.06 9.39 8.99
CA TYR A 111 -4.21 8.77 10.00
C TYR A 111 -4.99 8.49 11.28
N LEU A 112 -5.84 9.43 11.69
CA LEU A 112 -6.67 9.21 12.87
C LEU A 112 -7.61 8.01 12.69
N SER A 113 -8.17 7.85 11.50
CA SER A 113 -9.00 6.68 11.20
C SER A 113 -8.17 5.40 11.19
N TYR A 114 -6.96 5.48 10.64
CA TYR A 114 -6.06 4.33 10.55
C TYR A 114 -5.70 3.79 11.93
N ILE A 115 -5.35 4.64 12.89
CA ILE A 115 -4.90 4.16 14.19
C ILE A 115 -6.01 3.46 14.98
N ALA A 116 -7.25 3.67 14.61
CA ALA A 116 -8.38 2.99 15.25
C ALA A 116 -8.46 1.52 14.85
N ASN A 117 -7.87 1.13 13.70
CA ASN A 117 -7.91 -0.24 13.19
C ASN A 117 -6.59 -0.62 12.54
N SER A 118 -5.47 -0.20 13.11
CA SER A 118 -4.17 -0.32 12.45
C SER A 118 -3.79 -1.76 12.10
N SER A 119 -4.06 -2.70 12.98
CA SER A 119 -3.67 -4.09 12.74
C SER A 119 -4.35 -4.64 11.48
N ALA A 120 -5.67 -4.47 11.38
CA ALA A 120 -6.41 -4.96 10.22
C ALA A 120 -6.03 -4.21 8.94
N LEU A 121 -5.81 -2.91 9.05
CA LEU A 121 -5.44 -2.10 7.88
C LEU A 121 -4.02 -2.40 7.41
N ASN A 122 -3.10 -2.69 8.34
CA ASN A 122 -1.75 -3.11 7.97
C ASN A 122 -1.79 -4.39 7.14
N LYS A 123 -2.65 -5.33 7.51
CA LYS A 123 -2.79 -6.56 6.75
C LYS A 123 -3.30 -6.27 5.34
N ARG A 124 -4.26 -5.37 5.21
CA ARG A 124 -4.79 -4.98 3.90
C ARG A 124 -3.74 -4.29 3.05
N MET A 125 -2.91 -3.42 3.66
CA MET A 125 -1.80 -2.78 2.95
C MET A 125 -0.85 -3.83 2.36
N MET A 126 -0.48 -4.83 3.17
CA MET A 126 0.46 -5.84 2.71
C MET A 126 -0.14 -6.70 1.63
N ASN A 127 -1.43 -7.02 1.72
CA ASN A 127 -2.10 -7.79 0.68
C ASN A 127 -2.16 -7.01 -0.64
N LEU A 128 -2.45 -5.71 -0.57
CA LEU A 128 -2.49 -4.87 -1.78
C LEU A 128 -1.10 -4.78 -2.41
N THR A 129 -0.07 -4.59 -1.61
CA THR A 129 1.31 -4.50 -2.11
C THR A 129 1.72 -5.82 -2.76
N ARG A 130 1.42 -6.93 -2.10
CA ARG A 130 1.74 -8.25 -2.63
C ARG A 130 1.09 -8.46 -4.00
N GLU A 131 -0.18 -8.12 -4.12
CA GLU A 131 -0.89 -8.28 -5.39
C GLU A 131 -0.28 -7.43 -6.49
N ARG A 132 0.08 -6.20 -6.16
CA ARG A 132 0.69 -5.32 -7.16
C ARG A 132 2.07 -5.81 -7.61
N LEU A 133 2.87 -6.31 -6.67
CA LEU A 133 4.18 -6.85 -7.02
C LEU A 133 4.03 -8.11 -7.87
N LYS A 134 3.07 -8.97 -7.56
CA LYS A 134 2.82 -10.17 -8.37
C LYS A 134 2.35 -9.81 -9.77
N ASN A 135 1.51 -8.79 -9.89
CA ASN A 135 1.03 -8.35 -11.20
C ASN A 135 2.16 -7.74 -12.05
N LYS A 136 3.24 -7.30 -11.41
CA LYS A 136 4.39 -6.76 -12.12
C LYS A 136 5.53 -7.76 -12.23
N LEU A 137 5.24 -9.04 -11.98
CA LEU A 137 6.26 -10.07 -11.91
C LEU A 137 7.20 -10.09 -13.11
N MET A 138 6.68 -9.90 -14.29
CA MET A 138 7.51 -9.94 -15.51
C MET A 138 8.48 -8.76 -15.61
N GLN A 139 8.26 -7.70 -14.83
CA GLN A 139 9.17 -6.56 -14.85
C GLN A 139 10.40 -6.78 -13.97
N PHE A 140 10.45 -7.88 -13.24
CA PHE A 140 11.57 -8.19 -12.38
C PHE A 140 12.60 -9.08 -13.04
N GLU A 141 12.60 -9.16 -14.38
CA GLU A 141 13.62 -9.90 -15.06
C GLU A 141 14.89 -9.06 -15.11
N ILE A 142 16.04 -9.74 -15.14
CA ILE A 142 17.30 -9.05 -15.25
C ILE A 142 17.38 -8.47 -16.66
N SER A 143 17.68 -7.18 -16.75
CA SER A 143 17.89 -6.56 -18.04
C SER A 143 19.32 -6.81 -18.45
N ASN A 144 19.50 -7.24 -19.64
CA ASN A 144 20.83 -7.48 -20.17
C ASN A 144 21.23 -6.39 -21.15
#